data_d5643b55e16cb1e52fd59f4fa4d2986c
#
_entry.id   d5643b55e16cb1e52fd59f4fa4d2986c
#
_cell.length_a   1.000
_cell.length_b   1.000
_cell.length_c   1.000
_cell.angle_alpha   90.00
_cell.angle_beta   90.00
_cell.angle_gamma   90.00
#
_symmetry.space_group_name_H-M   'P 1'
#
loop_
_entity.id
_entity.type
_entity.pdbx_description
1 polymer ?
#
loop_
_entity_poly.entity_id
_entity_poly.type
_entity_poly.pdbx_seq_one_letter_code
_entity_poly.pdbx_strand_id
1 'polypeptide(L)'
;MNIEELKEAYGDWIVSIYRIGSSVIPWIDYPHDIDYLIFVTDNHDSRMGELFEKRPEGECWFVSCPNKTRHPRNWSYICNFKELLYGEPVASEEYNIFEHEREYKMHIAQYASGKSYSPQYKFWYHVLTAIYLFDNGDYFLTEEQKANVVLCKNKQMTIELHDFIQNRLKEWQEELCQ
;
A
#
# COMPACT_ATOMS: atom_id res chain seq x y z
N MET A 1 8.54 18.33 9.47
CA MET A 1 7.51 19.34 9.03
C MET A 1 6.15 18.67 9.08
N ASN A 2 5.11 19.37 9.52
CA ASN A 2 3.75 18.84 9.45
C ASN A 2 3.11 19.08 8.06
N ILE A 3 1.93 18.53 7.82
CA ILE A 3 1.25 18.61 6.50
C ILE A 3 0.92 20.07 6.13
N GLU A 4 0.52 20.92 7.08
CA GLU A 4 0.19 22.31 6.80
C GLU A 4 1.43 23.10 6.37
N GLU A 5 2.56 22.87 7.03
CA GLU A 5 3.84 23.49 6.63
C GLU A 5 4.29 23.03 5.24
N LEU A 6 4.04 21.75 4.87
CA LEU A 6 4.30 21.25 3.52
C LEU A 6 3.42 21.95 2.48
N LYS A 7 2.14 22.12 2.78
CA LYS A 7 1.19 22.83 1.89
C LYS A 7 1.64 24.27 1.64
N GLU A 8 2.05 24.97 2.69
CA GLU A 8 2.51 26.36 2.57
C GLU A 8 3.80 26.48 1.75
N ALA A 9 4.74 25.57 1.96
CA ALA A 9 6.05 25.64 1.31
C ALA A 9 6.06 25.11 -0.13
N TYR A 10 5.24 24.12 -0.45
CA TYR A 10 5.33 23.35 -1.70
C TYR A 10 3.98 23.09 -2.38
N GLY A 11 2.90 23.75 -1.96
CA GLY A 11 1.55 23.48 -2.45
C GLY A 11 1.35 23.73 -3.95
N ASP A 12 2.16 24.57 -4.57
CA ASP A 12 2.19 24.81 -6.02
C ASP A 12 2.74 23.59 -6.81
N TRP A 13 3.52 22.77 -6.16
CA TRP A 13 4.20 21.61 -6.74
C TRP A 13 3.59 20.27 -6.30
N ILE A 14 3.03 20.20 -5.09
CA ILE A 14 2.35 19.02 -4.58
C ILE A 14 0.95 18.93 -5.19
N VAL A 15 0.65 17.81 -5.86
CA VAL A 15 -0.68 17.54 -6.41
C VAL A 15 -1.61 17.04 -5.33
N SER A 16 -1.17 16.05 -4.55
CA SER A 16 -1.94 15.48 -3.43
C SER A 16 -1.05 14.77 -2.43
N ILE A 17 -1.52 14.68 -1.20
CA ILE A 17 -0.90 13.92 -0.12
C ILE A 17 -1.92 12.95 0.45
N TYR A 18 -1.55 11.68 0.48
CA TYR A 18 -2.34 10.63 1.10
C TYR A 18 -1.62 10.06 2.32
N ARG A 19 -2.37 9.77 3.36
CA ARG A 19 -1.96 8.82 4.38
C ARG A 19 -2.32 7.42 3.91
N ILE A 20 -1.39 6.48 4.06
CA ILE A 20 -1.50 5.11 3.54
C ILE A 20 -0.99 4.10 4.57
N GLY A 21 -0.92 2.84 4.15
CA GLY A 21 -0.36 1.76 4.97
C GLY A 21 -1.24 1.38 6.16
N SER A 22 -0.63 0.84 7.20
CA SER A 22 -1.37 0.30 8.34
C SER A 22 -2.14 1.34 9.14
N SER A 23 -1.76 2.62 9.04
CA SER A 23 -2.42 3.72 9.76
C SER A 23 -3.81 4.07 9.25
N VAL A 24 -4.18 3.59 8.07
CA VAL A 24 -5.51 3.81 7.46
C VAL A 24 -6.32 2.52 7.30
N ILE A 25 -5.79 1.37 7.75
CA ILE A 25 -6.52 0.11 7.73
C ILE A 25 -7.44 0.07 8.97
N PRO A 26 -8.78 0.03 8.80
CA PRO A 26 -9.73 0.27 9.89
C PRO A 26 -9.66 -0.71 11.07
N TRP A 27 -9.09 -1.91 10.84
CA TRP A 27 -9.00 -2.97 11.86
C TRP A 27 -7.59 -3.13 12.47
N ILE A 28 -6.68 -2.17 12.22
CA ILE A 28 -5.37 -2.13 12.86
C ILE A 28 -5.36 -1.01 13.88
N ASP A 29 -5.55 -1.37 15.15
CA ASP A 29 -5.72 -0.42 16.25
C ASP A 29 -4.44 0.37 16.62
N TYR A 30 -3.27 -0.21 16.38
CA TYR A 30 -1.99 0.38 16.79
C TYR A 30 -0.99 0.40 15.63
N PRO A 31 -1.10 1.34 14.69
CA PRO A 31 -0.08 1.51 13.66
C PRO A 31 1.22 2.00 14.30
N HIS A 32 2.34 1.35 13.94
CA HIS A 32 3.65 1.72 14.50
C HIS A 32 4.24 2.97 13.84
N ASP A 33 3.80 3.26 12.63
CA ASP A 33 4.31 4.33 11.77
C ASP A 33 3.15 4.90 10.93
N ILE A 34 3.36 6.08 10.44
CA ILE A 34 2.47 6.72 9.47
C ILE A 34 3.22 6.80 8.16
N ASP A 35 2.63 6.23 7.10
CA ASP A 35 3.19 6.25 5.77
C ASP A 35 2.45 7.26 4.91
N TYR A 36 3.18 7.97 4.05
CA TYR A 36 2.64 8.99 3.16
C TYR A 36 2.96 8.68 1.70
N LEU A 37 1.97 8.89 0.85
CA LEU A 37 2.12 8.89 -0.60
C LEU A 37 1.89 10.32 -1.09
N ILE A 38 2.94 10.94 -1.65
CA ILE A 38 2.95 12.32 -2.06
C ILE A 38 3.08 12.38 -3.59
N PHE A 39 2.03 12.86 -4.24
CA PHE A 39 2.05 13.11 -5.67
C PHE A 39 2.55 14.52 -5.95
N VAL A 40 3.56 14.61 -6.80
CA VAL A 40 4.18 15.88 -7.23
C VAL A 40 4.07 16.01 -8.75
N THR A 41 4.05 17.24 -9.26
CA THR A 41 3.98 17.50 -10.70
C THR A 41 5.20 16.98 -11.45
N ASP A 42 6.39 17.06 -10.81
CA ASP A 42 7.66 16.56 -11.36
C ASP A 42 8.58 16.13 -10.22
N ASN A 43 8.96 14.84 -10.19
CA ASN A 43 9.87 14.29 -9.19
C ASN A 43 11.37 14.52 -9.52
N HIS A 44 11.68 15.15 -10.64
CA HIS A 44 13.03 15.63 -11.01
C HIS A 44 13.27 17.09 -10.66
N ASP A 45 12.27 17.78 -10.06
CA ASP A 45 12.41 19.15 -9.58
C ASP A 45 13.53 19.25 -8.54
N SER A 46 14.31 20.34 -8.61
CA SER A 46 15.42 20.60 -7.69
C SER A 46 15.00 20.71 -6.21
N ARG A 47 13.73 21.03 -5.96
CA ARG A 47 13.13 21.10 -4.62
C ARG A 47 12.97 19.72 -3.96
N MET A 48 13.13 18.63 -4.72
CA MET A 48 12.95 17.26 -4.21
C MET A 48 13.87 16.93 -3.05
N GLY A 49 15.14 17.35 -3.12
CA GLY A 49 16.11 17.17 -2.04
C GLY A 49 15.68 17.88 -0.75
N GLU A 50 15.24 19.13 -0.86
CA GLU A 50 14.77 19.92 0.28
C GLU A 50 13.48 19.32 0.89
N LEU A 51 12.53 18.94 0.05
CA LEU A 51 11.29 18.29 0.50
C LEU A 51 11.56 16.98 1.22
N PHE A 52 12.52 16.20 0.72
CA PHE A 52 12.90 14.95 1.34
C PHE A 52 13.50 15.13 2.75
N GLU A 53 14.26 16.19 2.97
CA GLU A 53 14.80 16.54 4.29
C GLU A 53 13.72 17.04 5.25
N LYS A 54 12.72 17.75 4.73
CA LYS A 54 11.64 18.37 5.52
C LYS A 54 10.36 17.55 5.61
N ARG A 55 10.36 16.34 5.03
CA ARG A 55 9.18 15.48 5.00
C ARG A 55 8.58 15.22 6.39
N PRO A 56 7.28 14.85 6.49
CA PRO A 56 6.67 14.41 7.74
C PRO A 56 7.43 13.21 8.34
N GLU A 57 7.31 13.04 9.65
CA GLU A 57 7.76 11.79 10.29
C GLU A 57 7.00 10.61 9.70
N GLY A 58 7.73 9.55 9.34
CA GLY A 58 7.21 8.36 8.68
C GLY A 58 7.87 8.08 7.34
N GLU A 59 7.45 7.02 6.70
CA GLU A 59 7.91 6.66 5.36
C GLU A 59 7.15 7.48 4.32
N CYS A 60 7.87 8.22 3.48
CA CYS A 60 7.28 9.04 2.44
C CYS A 60 7.70 8.52 1.07
N TRP A 61 6.71 8.28 0.21
CA TRP A 61 6.91 7.94 -1.19
C TRP A 61 6.48 9.08 -2.09
N PHE A 62 7.36 9.49 -3.01
CA PHE A 62 7.11 10.57 -3.93
C PHE A 62 6.88 10.03 -5.33
N VAL A 63 5.74 10.39 -5.92
CA VAL A 63 5.33 9.92 -7.25
C VAL A 63 5.11 11.10 -8.18
N SER A 64 5.78 11.09 -9.34
CA SER A 64 5.51 12.08 -10.38
C SER A 64 4.13 11.85 -10.98
N CYS A 65 3.33 12.92 -11.01
CA CYS A 65 1.98 12.89 -11.56
C CYS A 65 1.72 14.13 -12.43
N PRO A 66 2.47 14.31 -13.53
CA PRO A 66 2.44 15.54 -14.33
C PRO A 66 1.07 15.84 -14.93
N ASN A 67 0.26 14.81 -15.20
CA ASN A 67 -1.07 14.95 -15.81
C ASN A 67 -2.21 14.61 -14.85
N LYS A 68 -1.92 14.40 -13.55
CA LYS A 68 -2.90 13.96 -12.53
C LYS A 68 -3.66 12.66 -12.87
N THR A 69 -3.17 11.88 -13.83
CA THR A 69 -3.87 10.70 -14.37
C THR A 69 -3.08 9.42 -14.26
N ARG A 70 -1.84 9.50 -13.75
CA ARG A 70 -0.99 8.32 -13.67
C ARG A 70 -1.44 7.42 -12.52
N HIS A 71 -1.83 6.21 -12.88
CA HIS A 71 -2.06 5.15 -11.91
C HIS A 71 -0.72 4.56 -11.45
N PRO A 72 -0.34 4.62 -10.18
CA PRO A 72 0.87 3.98 -9.68
C PRO A 72 0.61 2.48 -9.48
N ARG A 73 0.85 1.67 -10.51
CA ARG A 73 0.60 0.22 -10.50
C ARG A 73 1.10 -0.50 -9.26
N ASN A 74 2.28 -0.10 -8.78
CA ASN A 74 2.92 -0.72 -7.61
C ASN A 74 2.21 -0.39 -6.29
N TRP A 75 1.23 0.51 -6.31
CA TRP A 75 0.53 1.02 -5.14
C TRP A 75 -0.94 0.66 -5.11
N SER A 76 -1.40 -0.13 -6.08
CA SER A 76 -2.83 -0.42 -6.26
C SER A 76 -3.49 -0.89 -4.98
N TYR A 77 -2.84 -1.74 -4.20
CA TYR A 77 -3.40 -2.22 -2.98
C TYR A 77 -3.21 -1.27 -1.77
N ILE A 78 -2.17 -0.44 -1.78
CA ILE A 78 -2.02 0.68 -0.84
C ILE A 78 -3.12 1.72 -1.09
N CYS A 79 -3.50 1.93 -2.34
CA CYS A 79 -4.55 2.86 -2.73
C CYS A 79 -5.96 2.46 -2.26
N ASN A 80 -6.21 1.18 -1.93
CA ASN A 80 -7.49 0.74 -1.40
C ASN A 80 -7.74 1.16 0.05
N PHE A 81 -6.64 1.38 0.80
CA PHE A 81 -6.68 1.87 2.18
C PHE A 81 -5.86 3.15 2.23
N LYS A 82 -6.53 4.28 2.02
CA LYS A 82 -5.92 5.59 1.97
C LYS A 82 -6.84 6.67 2.53
N GLU A 83 -6.25 7.76 2.97
CA GLU A 83 -6.94 8.96 3.37
C GLU A 83 -6.31 10.15 2.66
N LEU A 84 -7.10 10.90 1.90
CA LEU A 84 -6.65 12.14 1.27
C LEU A 84 -6.50 13.22 2.33
N LEU A 85 -5.28 13.72 2.51
CA LEU A 85 -4.96 14.78 3.46
C LEU A 85 -4.87 16.16 2.80
N TYR A 86 -4.51 16.19 1.50
CA TYR A 86 -4.35 17.44 0.76
C TYR A 86 -4.47 17.23 -0.74
N GLY A 87 -4.97 18.28 -1.42
CA GLY A 87 -4.99 18.39 -2.87
C GLY A 87 -6.16 17.71 -3.53
N GLU A 88 -6.03 17.49 -4.83
CA GLU A 88 -7.06 16.86 -5.66
C GLU A 88 -6.86 15.35 -5.73
N PRO A 89 -7.94 14.55 -5.71
CA PRO A 89 -7.84 13.12 -5.94
C PRO A 89 -7.14 12.81 -7.27
N VAL A 90 -6.29 11.78 -7.26
CA VAL A 90 -5.69 11.25 -8.48
C VAL A 90 -6.52 10.08 -9.02
N ALA A 91 -6.43 9.79 -10.31
CA ALA A 91 -7.23 8.74 -10.96
C ALA A 91 -7.11 7.34 -10.33
N SER A 92 -6.00 7.09 -9.60
CA SER A 92 -5.82 5.85 -8.84
C SER A 92 -6.85 5.62 -7.72
N GLU A 93 -7.66 6.63 -7.36
CA GLU A 93 -8.73 6.45 -6.37
C GLU A 93 -9.87 5.58 -6.87
N GLU A 94 -10.09 5.55 -8.18
CA GLU A 94 -11.10 4.74 -8.82
C GLU A 94 -10.62 3.31 -9.14
N TYR A 95 -9.38 2.98 -8.75
CA TYR A 95 -8.82 1.67 -9.06
C TYR A 95 -9.51 0.57 -8.27
N ASN A 96 -10.14 -0.33 -8.99
CA ASN A 96 -10.76 -1.52 -8.45
C ASN A 96 -9.85 -2.73 -8.66
N ILE A 97 -9.35 -3.34 -7.59
CA ILE A 97 -8.44 -4.49 -7.67
C ILE A 97 -9.08 -5.70 -8.35
N PHE A 98 -10.40 -5.86 -8.24
CA PHE A 98 -11.13 -6.99 -8.83
C PHE A 98 -11.25 -6.87 -10.35
N GLU A 99 -11.27 -5.65 -10.91
CA GLU A 99 -11.22 -5.40 -12.35
C GLU A 99 -9.83 -5.65 -12.94
N HIS A 100 -8.79 -5.61 -12.10
CA HIS A 100 -7.39 -5.79 -12.46
C HIS A 100 -6.74 -6.98 -11.73
N GLU A 101 -7.53 -7.98 -11.38
CA GLU A 101 -7.15 -9.09 -10.52
C GLU A 101 -5.83 -9.77 -10.96
N ARG A 102 -5.73 -10.08 -12.26
CA ARG A 102 -4.54 -10.75 -12.80
C ARG A 102 -3.27 -9.92 -12.60
N GLU A 103 -3.34 -8.62 -12.91
CA GLU A 103 -2.20 -7.71 -12.76
C GLU A 103 -1.82 -7.55 -11.28
N TYR A 104 -2.81 -7.45 -10.43
CA TYR A 104 -2.62 -7.30 -9.00
C TYR A 104 -1.99 -8.55 -8.37
N LYS A 105 -2.54 -9.73 -8.64
CA LYS A 105 -1.97 -11.03 -8.20
C LYS A 105 -0.52 -11.19 -8.66
N MET A 106 -0.22 -10.82 -9.92
CA MET A 106 1.14 -10.85 -10.44
C MET A 106 2.10 -9.96 -9.63
N HIS A 107 1.71 -8.73 -9.33
CA HIS A 107 2.55 -7.82 -8.54
C HIS A 107 2.79 -8.32 -7.13
N ILE A 108 1.76 -8.81 -6.45
CA ILE A 108 1.89 -9.37 -5.10
C ILE A 108 2.80 -10.61 -5.12
N ALA A 109 2.60 -11.53 -6.06
CA ALA A 109 3.42 -12.74 -6.17
C ALA A 109 4.90 -12.41 -6.49
N GLN A 110 5.16 -11.49 -7.41
CA GLN A 110 6.52 -11.03 -7.73
C GLN A 110 7.18 -10.36 -6.52
N TYR A 111 6.45 -9.51 -5.82
CA TYR A 111 6.97 -8.86 -4.62
C TYR A 111 7.29 -9.88 -3.53
N ALA A 112 6.41 -10.84 -3.30
CA ALA A 112 6.60 -11.89 -2.30
C ALA A 112 7.80 -12.80 -2.63
N SER A 113 8.00 -13.14 -3.92
CA SER A 113 9.11 -14.02 -4.36
C SER A 113 10.50 -13.45 -4.08
N GLY A 114 10.64 -12.14 -4.03
CA GLY A 114 11.92 -11.45 -3.73
C GLY A 114 12.21 -11.28 -2.24
N LYS A 115 11.39 -11.80 -1.33
CA LYS A 115 11.48 -11.55 0.11
C LYS A 115 11.86 -12.81 0.89
N SER A 116 12.38 -12.58 2.10
CA SER A 116 12.66 -13.67 3.03
C SER A 116 11.38 -14.44 3.36
N TYR A 117 11.45 -15.75 3.25
CA TYR A 117 10.36 -16.66 3.62
C TYR A 117 10.15 -16.77 5.15
N SER A 118 10.77 -15.88 5.94
CA SER A 118 10.57 -15.90 7.39
C SER A 118 9.13 -15.54 7.76
N PRO A 119 8.46 -16.32 8.61
CA PRO A 119 7.14 -15.98 9.14
C PRO A 119 7.10 -14.62 9.87
N GLN A 120 8.24 -14.14 10.34
CA GLN A 120 8.37 -12.86 11.06
C GLN A 120 8.47 -11.63 10.14
N TYR A 121 8.35 -11.82 8.84
CA TYR A 121 8.44 -10.70 7.91
C TYR A 121 7.15 -9.87 7.91
N LYS A 122 7.26 -8.60 8.34
CA LYS A 122 6.14 -7.65 8.50
C LYS A 122 5.23 -7.54 7.26
N PHE A 123 5.80 -7.68 6.06
CA PHE A 123 5.07 -7.52 4.82
C PHE A 123 3.95 -8.56 4.59
N TRP A 124 3.98 -9.70 5.27
CA TRP A 124 2.98 -10.74 5.10
C TRP A 124 1.56 -10.29 5.41
N TYR A 125 1.38 -9.28 6.27
CA TYR A 125 0.03 -8.75 6.51
C TYR A 125 -0.60 -8.15 5.26
N HIS A 126 0.20 -7.57 4.38
CA HIS A 126 -0.27 -7.04 3.12
C HIS A 126 -0.66 -8.15 2.15
N VAL A 127 0.20 -9.15 2.01
CA VAL A 127 -0.07 -10.31 1.15
C VAL A 127 -1.33 -11.02 1.61
N LEU A 128 -1.46 -11.26 2.92
CA LEU A 128 -2.62 -11.92 3.49
C LEU A 128 -3.90 -11.10 3.31
N THR A 129 -3.83 -9.77 3.47
CA THR A 129 -4.98 -8.91 3.17
C THR A 129 -5.42 -9.06 1.72
N ALA A 130 -4.48 -9.03 0.77
CA ALA A 130 -4.80 -9.21 -0.64
C ALA A 130 -5.44 -10.59 -0.91
N ILE A 131 -4.89 -11.66 -0.34
CA ILE A 131 -5.46 -13.01 -0.47
C ILE A 131 -6.92 -13.01 0.01
N TYR A 132 -7.19 -12.50 1.20
CA TYR A 132 -8.54 -12.49 1.74
C TYR A 132 -9.52 -11.62 0.92
N LEU A 133 -9.09 -10.48 0.40
CA LEU A 133 -9.92 -9.66 -0.47
C LEU A 133 -10.34 -10.43 -1.73
N PHE A 134 -9.41 -11.13 -2.38
CA PHE A 134 -9.72 -11.94 -3.56
C PHE A 134 -10.55 -13.18 -3.24
N ASP A 135 -10.28 -13.85 -2.11
CA ASP A 135 -11.07 -15.01 -1.69
C ASP A 135 -12.51 -14.63 -1.34
N ASN A 136 -12.72 -13.44 -0.79
CA ASN A 136 -14.06 -12.92 -0.46
C ASN A 136 -14.78 -12.30 -1.68
N GLY A 137 -14.05 -11.84 -2.68
CA GLY A 137 -14.56 -11.11 -3.83
C GLY A 137 -15.03 -9.68 -3.51
N ASP A 138 -14.67 -9.15 -2.36
CA ASP A 138 -14.97 -7.79 -1.96
C ASP A 138 -13.93 -7.22 -0.96
N TYR A 139 -14.11 -5.95 -0.56
CA TYR A 139 -13.22 -5.27 0.39
C TYR A 139 -13.49 -5.59 1.88
N PHE A 140 -14.37 -6.54 2.15
CA PHE A 140 -14.74 -6.89 3.52
C PHE A 140 -13.94 -8.10 4.01
N LEU A 141 -13.40 -8.01 5.23
CA LEU A 141 -12.76 -9.10 5.95
C LEU A 141 -13.60 -9.53 7.14
N THR A 142 -13.69 -10.84 7.38
CA THR A 142 -14.29 -11.37 8.60
C THR A 142 -13.42 -11.03 9.81
N GLU A 143 -13.98 -11.13 11.02
CA GLU A 143 -13.23 -10.88 12.26
C GLU A 143 -12.02 -11.82 12.42
N GLU A 144 -12.15 -13.07 12.01
CA GLU A 144 -11.05 -14.03 12.01
C GLU A 144 -9.94 -13.62 11.03
N GLN A 145 -10.31 -13.21 9.82
CA GLN A 145 -9.35 -12.73 8.82
C GLN A 145 -8.62 -11.48 9.28
N LYS A 146 -9.33 -10.53 9.90
CA LYS A 146 -8.74 -9.33 10.51
C LYS A 146 -7.74 -9.70 11.61
N ALA A 147 -8.10 -10.63 12.51
CA ALA A 147 -7.21 -11.11 13.55
C ALA A 147 -5.92 -11.73 12.96
N ASN A 148 -6.03 -12.54 11.91
CA ASN A 148 -4.89 -13.12 11.22
C ASN A 148 -3.97 -12.05 10.59
N VAL A 149 -4.55 -11.01 9.99
CA VAL A 149 -3.79 -9.87 9.45
C VAL A 149 -3.02 -9.15 10.56
N VAL A 150 -3.65 -8.94 11.74
CA VAL A 150 -3.01 -8.34 12.92
C VAL A 150 -1.85 -9.21 13.42
N LEU A 151 -2.02 -10.54 13.48
CA LEU A 151 -0.92 -11.45 13.84
C LEU A 151 0.28 -11.30 12.90
N CYS A 152 0.05 -11.22 11.59
CA CYS A 152 1.12 -10.98 10.63
C CYS A 152 1.79 -9.61 10.84
N LYS A 153 1.01 -8.55 11.04
CA LYS A 153 1.53 -7.19 11.30
C LYS A 153 2.43 -7.16 12.52
N ASN A 154 2.06 -7.88 13.58
CA ASN A 154 2.79 -7.94 14.84
C ASN A 154 3.93 -8.96 14.83
N LYS A 155 4.24 -9.59 13.69
CA LYS A 155 5.26 -10.64 13.55
C LYS A 155 4.98 -11.88 14.43
N GLN A 156 3.72 -12.16 14.67
CA GLN A 156 3.21 -13.27 15.48
C GLN A 156 2.52 -14.34 14.62
N MET A 157 2.76 -14.32 13.32
CA MET A 157 2.19 -15.27 12.37
C MET A 157 2.58 -16.70 12.75
N THR A 158 1.58 -17.60 12.78
CA THR A 158 1.82 -19.03 13.00
C THR A 158 2.39 -19.69 11.75
N ILE A 159 2.96 -20.91 11.90
CA ILE A 159 3.47 -21.69 10.76
C ILE A 159 2.32 -22.05 9.82
N GLU A 160 1.18 -22.42 10.34
CA GLU A 160 0.00 -22.79 9.56
C GLU A 160 -0.50 -21.62 8.70
N LEU A 161 -0.52 -20.42 9.27
CA LEU A 161 -0.90 -19.21 8.54
C LEU A 161 0.13 -18.85 7.47
N HIS A 162 1.41 -19.03 7.76
CA HIS A 162 2.47 -18.84 6.77
C HIS A 162 2.33 -19.84 5.62
N ASP A 163 2.12 -21.11 5.92
CA ASP A 163 1.92 -22.17 4.91
C ASP A 163 0.68 -21.89 4.05
N PHE A 164 -0.40 -21.41 4.66
CA PHE A 164 -1.59 -20.95 3.93
C PHE A 164 -1.22 -19.88 2.90
N ILE A 165 -0.50 -18.83 3.32
CA ILE A 165 -0.06 -17.75 2.42
C ILE A 165 0.79 -18.30 1.27
N GLN A 166 1.77 -19.17 1.58
CA GLN A 166 2.66 -19.74 0.57
C GLN A 166 1.89 -20.60 -0.46
N ASN A 167 0.94 -21.39 -0.01
CA ASN A 167 0.10 -22.19 -0.89
C ASN A 167 -0.76 -21.31 -1.81
N ARG A 168 -1.38 -20.25 -1.29
CA ARG A 168 -2.18 -19.31 -2.11
C ARG A 168 -1.32 -18.56 -3.13
N LEU A 169 -0.12 -18.12 -2.76
CA LEU A 169 0.81 -17.50 -3.70
C LEU A 169 1.24 -18.45 -4.82
N LYS A 170 1.44 -19.72 -4.49
CA LYS A 170 1.76 -20.75 -5.49
C LYS A 170 0.59 -20.97 -6.46
N GLU A 171 -0.63 -21.07 -5.96
CA GLU A 171 -1.84 -21.18 -6.78
C GLU A 171 -1.96 -19.97 -7.74
N TRP A 172 -1.75 -18.75 -7.25
CA TRP A 172 -1.75 -17.55 -8.10
C TRP A 172 -0.66 -17.58 -9.18
N GLN A 173 0.53 -18.09 -8.86
CA GLN A 173 1.60 -18.24 -9.85
C GLN A 173 1.21 -19.27 -10.94
N GLU A 174 0.57 -20.37 -10.57
CA GLU A 174 0.07 -21.38 -11.50
C GLU A 174 -1.05 -20.83 -12.40
N GLU A 175 -2.00 -20.06 -11.84
CA GLU A 175 -3.07 -19.36 -12.59
C GLU A 175 -2.49 -18.36 -13.61
N LEU A 176 -1.43 -17.64 -13.23
CA LEU A 176 -0.79 -16.64 -14.09
C LEU A 176 0.02 -17.23 -15.26
N CYS A 177 0.41 -18.49 -15.16
CA CYS A 177 1.15 -19.22 -16.20
C CYS A 177 0.24 -19.87 -17.26
N GLN A 178 -1.08 -19.88 -17.05
CA GLN A 178 -2.09 -20.35 -18.01
C GLN A 178 -2.57 -19.21 -18.92
#